data_cf9b5d5b8b5226b42fb6a821cff78e29
#
_entry.id   cf9b5d5b8b5226b42fb6a821cff78e29
#
_cell.length_a   1.000
_cell.length_b   1.000
_cell.length_c   1.000
_cell.angle_alpha   90.00
_cell.angle_beta   90.00
_cell.angle_gamma   90.00
#
_symmetry.space_group_name_H-M   'P 1'
#
loop_
_entity.id
_entity.type
_entity.pdbx_description
1 polymer ?
#
loop_
_entity_poly.entity_id
_entity_poly.type
_entity_poly.pdbx_seq_one_letter_code
_entity_poly.pdbx_strand_id
1 'polypeptide(L)'
;MRTLNRSRLPYMFTGAMASSYYGRPRTTLDIDIVLTVEEKDLARLAKALTRADLRVQTQRLRSAWSSDYRIFTCEDTNSPHTLDIIFTDRPLERKAGRILGLPTYYQTPESLILAKLRMLKVTIQSERAATDREDIKAILKATRVNLNSLRKRTSSEHTSAILDELTS
;
A
#
# COMPACT_ATOMS: atom_id res chain seq x y z
N MET A 1 -6.29 -6.51 11.08
CA MET A 1 -4.88 -6.80 11.37
C MET A 1 -4.65 -8.10 12.14
N ARG A 2 -5.24 -8.34 13.29
CA ARG A 2 -5.09 -9.62 14.03
C ARG A 2 -5.41 -10.85 13.18
N THR A 3 -6.44 -10.79 12.37
CA THR A 3 -6.88 -11.86 11.47
C THR A 3 -5.89 -12.10 10.33
N LEU A 4 -5.31 -11.04 9.75
CA LEU A 4 -4.25 -11.15 8.75
C LEU A 4 -3.00 -11.81 9.34
N ASN A 5 -2.55 -11.37 10.53
CA ASN A 5 -1.42 -11.99 11.21
C ASN A 5 -1.65 -13.49 11.49
N ARG A 6 -2.86 -13.86 11.94
CA ARG A 6 -3.23 -15.27 12.16
C ARG A 6 -3.31 -16.08 10.88
N SER A 7 -3.67 -15.45 9.76
CA SER A 7 -3.73 -16.14 8.47
C SER A 7 -2.35 -16.53 7.93
N ARG A 8 -1.27 -15.90 8.43
CA ARG A 8 0.11 -16.08 7.96
C ARG A 8 0.31 -15.75 6.48
N LEU A 9 -0.61 -14.99 5.89
CA LEU A 9 -0.45 -14.49 4.53
C LEU A 9 0.53 -13.31 4.52
N PRO A 10 1.51 -13.27 3.60
CA PRO A 10 2.43 -12.15 3.48
C PRO A 10 1.67 -10.89 3.04
N TYR A 11 1.76 -9.83 3.83
CA TYR A 11 1.14 -8.54 3.53
C TYR A 11 2.01 -7.37 3.96
N MET A 12 1.68 -6.19 3.45
CA MET A 12 2.19 -4.90 3.94
C MET A 12 1.15 -3.81 3.72
N PHE A 13 1.10 -2.84 4.62
CA PHE A 13 0.37 -1.61 4.42
C PHE A 13 1.10 -0.73 3.40
N THR A 14 0.33 -0.06 2.54
CA THR A 14 0.79 0.93 1.56
C THR A 14 -0.05 2.20 1.66
N GLY A 15 -0.05 3.06 0.65
CA GLY A 15 -0.88 4.25 0.57
C GLY A 15 -0.79 5.16 1.79
N ALA A 16 -1.94 5.65 2.24
CA ALA A 16 -2.04 6.61 3.35
C ALA A 16 -1.50 6.07 4.68
N MET A 17 -1.73 4.78 4.98
CA MET A 17 -1.27 4.16 6.22
C MET A 17 0.26 4.11 6.30
N ALA A 18 0.93 3.76 5.20
CA ALA A 18 2.38 3.74 5.15
C ALA A 18 2.96 5.17 5.13
N SER A 19 2.34 6.11 4.42
CA SER A 19 2.73 7.53 4.43
C SER A 19 2.65 8.13 5.84
N SER A 20 1.58 7.82 6.58
CA SER A 20 1.40 8.27 7.97
C SER A 20 2.44 7.69 8.92
N TYR A 21 2.87 6.46 8.67
CA TYR A 21 3.90 5.79 9.48
C TYR A 21 5.29 6.43 9.30
N TYR A 22 5.64 6.82 8.06
CA TYR A 22 6.97 7.36 7.75
C TYR A 22 7.06 8.88 7.75
N GLY A 23 5.97 9.58 7.50
CA GLY A 23 5.95 11.02 7.29
C GLY A 23 5.00 11.74 8.25
N ARG A 24 3.95 12.32 7.70
CA ARG A 24 2.94 13.08 8.44
C ARG A 24 1.67 12.26 8.62
N PRO A 25 1.20 12.02 9.86
CA PRO A 25 -0.09 11.40 10.10
C PRO A 25 -1.22 12.19 9.43
N ARG A 26 -2.10 11.47 8.74
CA ARG A 26 -3.33 12.01 8.16
C ARG A 26 -4.46 10.98 8.24
N THR A 27 -5.67 11.48 8.25
CA THR A 27 -6.87 10.63 8.21
C THR A 27 -7.07 10.06 6.81
N THR A 28 -7.60 8.85 6.74
CA THR A 28 -8.05 8.22 5.49
C THR A 28 -9.24 7.31 5.79
N LEU A 29 -10.15 7.19 4.85
CA LEU A 29 -11.22 6.20 4.88
C LEU A 29 -10.78 4.90 4.20
N ASP A 30 -9.80 4.99 3.31
CA ASP A 30 -9.30 3.86 2.54
C ASP A 30 -8.04 3.30 3.18
N ILE A 31 -8.01 2.01 3.41
CA ILE A 31 -6.87 1.27 3.92
C ILE A 31 -6.33 0.42 2.76
N ASP A 32 -5.09 0.67 2.36
CA ASP A 32 -4.45 -0.05 1.27
C ASP A 32 -3.47 -1.09 1.82
N ILE A 33 -3.57 -2.34 1.36
CA ILE A 33 -2.59 -3.39 1.62
C ILE A 33 -2.13 -4.05 0.33
N VAL A 34 -0.87 -4.43 0.29
CA VAL A 34 -0.33 -5.31 -0.76
C VAL A 34 -0.20 -6.71 -0.18
N LEU A 35 -0.64 -7.71 -0.92
CA LEU A 35 -0.67 -9.11 -0.52
C LEU A 35 -0.04 -10.00 -1.60
N THR A 36 0.78 -10.97 -1.16
CA THR A 36 1.22 -12.08 -2.02
C THR A 36 0.45 -13.33 -1.62
N VAL A 37 -0.37 -13.84 -2.53
CA VAL A 37 -1.18 -15.05 -2.32
C VAL A 37 -1.25 -15.90 -3.58
N GLU A 38 -1.24 -17.21 -3.41
CA GLU A 38 -1.55 -18.15 -4.46
C GLU A 38 -3.07 -18.41 -4.50
N GLU A 39 -3.57 -18.98 -5.60
CA GLU A 39 -5.00 -19.27 -5.74
C GLU A 39 -5.55 -20.15 -4.61
N LYS A 40 -4.78 -21.15 -4.19
CA LYS A 40 -5.13 -22.05 -3.07
C LYS A 40 -5.35 -21.30 -1.73
N ASP A 41 -4.78 -20.12 -1.59
CA ASP A 41 -4.86 -19.30 -0.37
C ASP A 41 -6.06 -18.35 -0.35
N LEU A 42 -6.76 -18.16 -1.47
CA LEU A 42 -7.89 -17.24 -1.56
C LEU A 42 -9.02 -17.56 -0.58
N ALA A 43 -9.31 -18.84 -0.36
CA ALA A 43 -10.31 -19.25 0.63
C ALA A 43 -9.89 -18.87 2.06
N ARG A 44 -8.59 -19.01 2.38
CA ARG A 44 -8.02 -18.60 3.67
C ARG A 44 -8.06 -17.09 3.84
N LEU A 45 -7.76 -16.33 2.77
CA LEU A 45 -7.88 -14.88 2.75
C LEU A 45 -9.33 -14.44 2.97
N ALA A 46 -10.28 -14.97 2.20
CA ALA A 46 -11.70 -14.66 2.35
C ALA A 46 -12.19 -14.87 3.79
N LYS A 47 -11.84 -16.01 4.40
CA LYS A 47 -12.16 -16.30 5.80
C LYS A 47 -11.53 -15.32 6.78
N ALA A 48 -10.28 -14.88 6.54
CA ALA A 48 -9.60 -13.90 7.39
C ALA A 48 -10.27 -12.53 7.31
N LEU A 49 -10.67 -12.10 6.11
CA LEU A 49 -11.35 -10.83 5.87
C LEU A 49 -12.75 -10.82 6.50
N THR A 50 -13.55 -11.87 6.29
CA THR A 50 -14.87 -11.98 6.90
C THR A 50 -14.80 -11.97 8.44
N ARG A 51 -13.79 -12.61 9.03
CA ARG A 51 -13.55 -12.55 10.49
C ARG A 51 -13.09 -11.19 10.99
N ALA A 52 -12.75 -10.29 10.10
CA ALA A 52 -12.41 -8.90 10.39
C ALA A 52 -13.58 -7.96 10.10
N ASP A 53 -14.80 -8.50 10.01
CA ASP A 53 -16.04 -7.76 9.72
C ASP A 53 -16.04 -7.04 8.36
N LEU A 54 -15.29 -7.58 7.39
CA LEU A 54 -15.27 -7.09 6.03
C LEU A 54 -16.24 -7.87 5.14
N ARG A 55 -16.95 -7.16 4.27
CA ARG A 55 -17.88 -7.76 3.31
C ARG A 55 -17.11 -8.38 2.14
N VAL A 56 -17.11 -9.70 2.05
CA VAL A 56 -16.36 -10.46 1.05
C VAL A 56 -17.28 -11.30 0.18
N GLN A 57 -17.24 -11.07 -1.12
CA GLN A 57 -17.83 -11.95 -2.13
C GLN A 57 -16.70 -12.77 -2.75
N THR A 58 -16.65 -14.07 -2.44
CA THR A 58 -15.55 -14.96 -2.82
C THR A 58 -15.32 -15.00 -4.34
N GLN A 59 -16.39 -14.94 -5.14
CA GLN A 59 -16.27 -14.94 -6.59
C GLN A 59 -15.61 -13.63 -7.09
N ARG A 60 -15.99 -12.48 -6.55
CA ARG A 60 -15.36 -11.17 -6.88
C ARG A 60 -13.90 -11.14 -6.45
N LEU A 61 -13.59 -11.70 -5.27
CA LEU A 61 -12.21 -11.83 -4.81
C LEU A 61 -11.35 -12.63 -5.77
N ARG A 62 -11.85 -13.78 -6.24
CA ARG A 62 -11.15 -14.63 -7.23
C ARG A 62 -11.00 -13.91 -8.57
N SER A 63 -12.05 -13.26 -9.08
CA SER A 63 -11.99 -12.48 -10.31
C SER A 63 -10.98 -11.34 -10.23
N ALA A 64 -10.92 -10.62 -9.11
CA ALA A 64 -9.94 -9.55 -8.88
C ALA A 64 -8.51 -10.10 -8.84
N TRP A 65 -8.30 -11.24 -8.18
CA TRP A 65 -6.98 -11.89 -8.11
C TRP A 65 -6.45 -12.31 -9.49
N SER A 66 -7.34 -12.78 -10.39
CA SER A 66 -6.97 -13.21 -11.75
C SER A 66 -7.01 -12.09 -12.80
N SER A 67 -7.48 -10.90 -12.46
CA SER A 67 -7.56 -9.76 -13.37
C SER A 67 -6.21 -9.06 -13.56
N ASP A 68 -6.07 -8.28 -14.63
CA ASP A 68 -4.87 -7.47 -14.89
C ASP A 68 -4.68 -6.36 -13.84
N TYR A 69 -5.76 -5.81 -13.30
CA TYR A 69 -5.72 -4.77 -12.27
C TYR A 69 -5.33 -5.29 -10.88
N ARG A 70 -5.67 -6.55 -10.58
CA ARG A 70 -5.30 -7.23 -9.34
C ARG A 70 -5.66 -6.46 -8.07
N ILE A 71 -6.80 -5.76 -8.07
CA ILE A 71 -7.28 -4.99 -6.91
C ILE A 71 -8.66 -5.50 -6.50
N PHE A 72 -8.80 -5.80 -5.21
CA PHE A 72 -10.07 -6.18 -4.59
C PHE A 72 -10.41 -5.21 -3.47
N THR A 73 -11.51 -4.49 -3.60
CA THR A 73 -12.04 -3.60 -2.56
C THR A 73 -13.11 -4.32 -1.75
N CYS A 74 -13.01 -4.27 -0.43
CA CYS A 74 -14.04 -4.71 0.50
C CYS A 74 -14.39 -3.61 1.51
N GLU A 75 -15.66 -3.58 1.89
CA GLU A 75 -16.23 -2.61 2.82
C GLU A 75 -16.25 -3.17 4.24
N ASP A 76 -15.95 -2.34 5.22
CA ASP A 76 -16.19 -2.66 6.62
C ASP A 76 -17.71 -2.63 6.89
N THR A 77 -18.22 -3.66 7.57
CA THR A 77 -19.66 -3.76 7.88
C THR A 77 -20.11 -2.81 9.00
N ASN A 78 -19.17 -2.25 9.75
CA ASN A 78 -19.42 -1.46 10.96
C ASN A 78 -19.00 0.01 10.83
N SER A 79 -18.35 0.40 9.75
CA SER A 79 -17.83 1.75 9.54
C SER A 79 -17.78 2.12 8.05
N PRO A 80 -17.57 3.39 7.70
CA PRO A 80 -17.44 3.81 6.30
C PRO A 80 -16.07 3.47 5.68
N HIS A 81 -15.21 2.75 6.37
CA HIS A 81 -13.88 2.41 5.86
C HIS A 81 -13.94 1.32 4.80
N THR A 82 -13.03 1.43 3.84
CA THR A 82 -12.78 0.39 2.83
C THR A 82 -11.39 -0.19 3.00
N LEU A 83 -11.22 -1.42 2.55
CA LEU A 83 -9.92 -2.07 2.44
C LEU A 83 -9.67 -2.43 0.98
N ASP A 84 -8.64 -1.81 0.41
CA ASP A 84 -8.14 -2.14 -0.92
C ASP A 84 -6.98 -3.13 -0.81
N ILE A 85 -7.16 -4.29 -1.42
CA ILE A 85 -6.18 -5.36 -1.48
C ILE A 85 -5.58 -5.39 -2.87
N ILE A 86 -4.29 -5.09 -2.96
CA ILE A 86 -3.50 -5.13 -4.18
C ILE A 86 -2.73 -6.45 -4.20
N PHE A 87 -3.03 -7.32 -5.17
CA PHE A 87 -2.33 -8.59 -5.33
C PHE A 87 -1.05 -8.42 -6.12
N THR A 88 0.02 -9.08 -5.69
CA THR A 88 1.31 -9.10 -6.39
C THR A 88 1.95 -10.47 -6.36
N ASP A 89 2.67 -10.81 -7.42
CA ASP A 89 3.54 -12.00 -7.50
C ASP A 89 4.99 -11.68 -7.10
N ARG A 90 5.28 -10.39 -6.90
CA ARG A 90 6.63 -9.94 -6.54
C ARG A 90 6.85 -10.08 -5.04
N PRO A 91 8.10 -10.31 -4.59
CA PRO A 91 8.44 -10.24 -3.18
C PRO A 91 8.05 -8.88 -2.57
N LEU A 92 7.47 -8.90 -1.37
CA LEU A 92 7.08 -7.68 -0.68
C LEU A 92 8.32 -6.96 -0.11
N GLU A 93 8.60 -5.77 -0.61
CA GLU A 93 9.61 -4.88 -0.01
C GLU A 93 9.01 -4.20 1.22
N ARG A 94 9.13 -4.84 2.37
CA ARG A 94 8.43 -4.44 3.60
C ARG A 94 9.35 -4.28 4.80
N LYS A 95 8.95 -3.38 5.70
CA LYS A 95 9.60 -3.12 6.99
C LYS A 95 8.62 -3.45 8.12
N ALA A 96 9.12 -4.11 9.14
CA ALA A 96 8.34 -4.40 10.34
C ALA A 96 8.04 -3.11 11.12
N GLY A 97 6.83 -3.04 11.69
CA GLY A 97 6.37 -1.97 12.54
C GLY A 97 5.27 -2.44 13.48
N ARG A 98 4.55 -1.50 14.09
CA ARG A 98 3.44 -1.79 15.01
C ARG A 98 2.29 -0.82 14.79
N ILE A 99 1.05 -1.30 14.98
CA ILE A 99 -0.16 -0.50 15.12
C ILE A 99 -0.85 -0.91 16.42
N LEU A 100 -1.06 0.02 17.34
CA LEU A 100 -1.68 -0.24 18.65
C LEU A 100 -1.02 -1.45 19.37
N GLY A 101 0.32 -1.51 19.31
CA GLY A 101 1.09 -2.59 19.91
C GLY A 101 1.12 -3.91 19.10
N LEU A 102 0.29 -4.07 18.09
CA LEU A 102 0.25 -5.28 17.26
C LEU A 102 1.33 -5.24 16.17
N PRO A 103 2.08 -6.33 15.96
CA PRO A 103 3.05 -6.43 14.87
C PRO A 103 2.36 -6.22 13.51
N THR A 104 3.02 -5.49 12.64
CA THR A 104 2.55 -5.28 11.27
C THR A 104 3.73 -5.04 10.33
N TYR A 105 3.43 -4.85 9.04
CA TYR A 105 4.42 -4.54 8.03
C TYR A 105 3.96 -3.36 7.19
N TYR A 106 4.90 -2.48 6.84
CA TYR A 106 4.70 -1.37 5.93
C TYR A 106 5.58 -1.53 4.71
N GLN A 107 5.11 -1.09 3.57
CA GLN A 107 5.95 -0.94 2.39
C GLN A 107 7.19 -0.11 2.76
N THR A 108 8.38 -0.48 2.23
CA THR A 108 9.59 0.32 2.51
C THR A 108 9.44 1.75 2.02
N PRO A 109 10.08 2.75 2.66
CA PRO A 109 9.92 4.14 2.26
C PRO A 109 10.33 4.40 0.81
N GLU A 110 11.39 3.75 0.33
CA GLU A 110 11.82 3.85 -1.07
C GLU A 110 10.77 3.33 -2.04
N SER A 111 10.21 2.13 -1.77
CA SER A 111 9.17 1.54 -2.62
C SER A 111 7.86 2.32 -2.57
N LEU A 112 7.51 2.91 -1.42
CA LEU A 112 6.33 3.76 -1.28
C LEU A 112 6.49 5.06 -2.08
N ILE A 113 7.66 5.71 -1.99
CA ILE A 113 7.96 6.91 -2.79
C ILE A 113 7.87 6.58 -4.28
N LEU A 114 8.47 5.47 -4.73
CA LEU A 114 8.39 5.05 -6.13
C LEU A 114 6.96 4.81 -6.59
N ALA A 115 6.13 4.16 -5.78
CA ALA A 115 4.72 3.95 -6.11
C ALA A 115 3.99 5.28 -6.31
N LYS A 116 4.23 6.27 -5.42
CA LYS A 116 3.65 7.61 -5.54
C LYS A 116 4.17 8.38 -6.75
N LEU A 117 5.47 8.30 -7.05
CA LEU A 117 6.06 8.92 -8.24
C LEU A 117 5.46 8.37 -9.54
N ARG A 118 5.18 7.06 -9.60
CA ARG A 118 4.46 6.45 -10.74
C ARG A 118 3.05 7.03 -10.90
N MET A 119 2.34 7.21 -9.79
CA MET A 119 1.01 7.83 -9.80
C MET A 119 1.08 9.29 -10.28
N LEU A 120 2.05 10.06 -9.80
CA LEU A 120 2.26 11.45 -10.23
C LEU A 120 2.58 11.56 -11.72
N LYS A 121 3.28 10.58 -12.29
CA LYS A 121 3.59 10.54 -13.73
C LYS A 121 2.35 10.41 -14.61
N VAL A 122 1.32 9.70 -14.14
CA VAL A 122 0.09 9.42 -14.92
C VAL A 122 -1.09 10.30 -14.52
N THR A 123 -1.01 10.98 -13.37
CA THR A 123 -2.10 11.81 -12.84
C THR A 123 -1.79 13.28 -13.07
N ILE A 124 -2.52 13.92 -13.99
CA ILE A 124 -2.39 15.35 -14.25
C ILE A 124 -3.31 16.11 -13.30
N GLN A 125 -2.73 17.04 -12.51
CA GLN A 125 -3.38 18.04 -11.65
C GLN A 125 -4.69 17.59 -10.95
N SER A 126 -4.55 16.85 -9.87
CA SER A 126 -5.66 16.48 -8.99
C SER A 126 -5.26 16.69 -7.52
N GLU A 127 -6.24 16.77 -6.61
CA GLU A 127 -6.02 16.79 -5.16
C GLU A 127 -5.15 15.58 -4.72
N ARG A 128 -5.32 14.44 -5.37
CA ARG A 128 -4.52 13.24 -5.12
C ARG A 128 -3.05 13.46 -5.47
N ALA A 129 -2.76 14.12 -6.60
CA ALA A 129 -1.38 14.45 -6.98
C ALA A 129 -0.72 15.40 -5.97
N ALA A 130 -1.45 16.40 -5.49
CA ALA A 130 -0.97 17.30 -4.43
C ALA A 130 -0.66 16.52 -3.14
N THR A 131 -1.58 15.64 -2.72
CA THR A 131 -1.40 14.79 -1.54
C THR A 131 -0.19 13.86 -1.68
N ASP A 132 0.00 13.24 -2.84
CA ASP A 132 1.16 12.35 -3.07
C ASP A 132 2.49 13.12 -3.04
N ARG A 133 2.54 14.35 -3.56
CA ARG A 133 3.72 15.23 -3.45
C ARG A 133 4.04 15.56 -1.98
N GLU A 134 3.04 15.94 -1.21
CA GLU A 134 3.21 16.25 0.22
C GLU A 134 3.62 15.01 1.04
N ASP A 135 3.04 13.85 0.75
CA ASP A 135 3.43 12.59 1.37
C ASP A 135 4.91 12.26 1.10
N ILE A 136 5.37 12.40 -0.17
CA ILE A 136 6.79 12.17 -0.54
C ILE A 136 7.71 13.11 0.23
N LYS A 137 7.43 14.42 0.24
CA LYS A 137 8.23 15.41 0.97
C LYS A 137 8.30 15.10 2.46
N ALA A 138 7.15 14.73 3.06
CA ALA A 138 7.08 14.38 4.47
C ALA A 138 7.89 13.12 4.80
N ILE A 139 7.84 12.08 3.97
CA ILE A 139 8.63 10.86 4.12
C ILE A 139 10.13 11.17 4.02
N LEU A 140 10.55 11.92 3.00
CA LEU A 140 11.95 12.30 2.80
C LEU A 140 12.51 13.12 3.97
N LYS A 141 11.66 13.96 4.59
CA LYS A 141 12.04 14.79 5.74
C LYS A 141 12.14 14.02 7.06
N ALA A 142 11.19 13.10 7.29
CA ALA A 142 11.02 12.45 8.59
C ALA A 142 11.68 11.06 8.69
N THR A 143 12.02 10.43 7.57
CA THR A 143 12.53 9.05 7.54
C THR A 143 13.83 8.98 6.74
N ARG A 144 14.77 8.17 7.26
CA ARG A 144 16.00 7.88 6.51
C ARG A 144 15.68 7.04 5.28
N VAL A 145 15.91 7.61 4.10
CA VAL A 145 15.71 6.99 2.78
C VAL A 145 17.05 6.79 2.11
N ASN A 146 17.24 5.64 1.45
CA ASN A 146 18.40 5.40 0.61
C ASN A 146 18.24 6.12 -0.74
N LEU A 147 18.66 7.40 -0.80
CA LEU A 147 18.53 8.23 -2.00
C LEU A 147 19.27 7.67 -3.22
N ASN A 148 20.42 7.02 -3.02
CA ASN A 148 21.16 6.42 -4.15
C ASN A 148 20.36 5.28 -4.79
N SER A 149 19.79 4.40 -3.97
CA SER A 149 18.91 3.33 -4.45
C SER A 149 17.66 3.91 -5.11
N LEU A 150 17.06 4.93 -4.51
CA LEU A 150 15.86 5.58 -5.02
C LEU A 150 16.13 6.23 -6.40
N ARG A 151 17.21 7.02 -6.54
CA ARG A 151 17.59 7.66 -7.81
C ARG A 151 17.85 6.65 -8.93
N LYS A 152 18.52 5.54 -8.62
CA LYS A 152 18.73 4.46 -9.60
C LYS A 152 17.41 3.88 -10.11
N ARG A 153 16.45 3.64 -9.20
CA ARG A 153 15.13 3.10 -9.53
C ARG A 153 14.26 4.12 -10.30
N THR A 154 14.27 5.39 -9.90
CA THR A 154 13.53 6.44 -10.61
C THR A 154 14.03 6.66 -12.04
N SER A 155 15.33 6.50 -12.28
CA SER A 155 15.90 6.56 -13.62
C SER A 155 15.33 5.46 -14.52
N SER A 156 15.30 4.22 -14.06
CA SER A 156 14.73 3.11 -14.83
C SER A 156 13.20 3.22 -15.05
N GLU A 157 12.50 3.98 -14.21
CA GLU A 157 11.05 4.19 -14.29
C GLU A 157 10.65 5.52 -14.95
N HIS A 158 11.63 6.33 -15.37
CA HIS A 158 11.42 7.66 -15.96
C HIS A 158 10.64 8.61 -15.05
N THR A 159 10.96 8.60 -13.75
CA THR A 159 10.35 9.47 -12.72
C THR A 159 11.40 10.37 -12.02
N SER A 160 12.64 10.39 -12.50
CA SER A 160 13.74 11.16 -11.88
C SER A 160 13.44 12.67 -11.80
N ALA A 161 12.89 13.26 -12.88
CA ALA A 161 12.58 14.68 -12.90
C ALA A 161 11.58 15.08 -11.79
N ILE A 162 10.59 14.23 -11.52
CA ILE A 162 9.61 14.47 -10.44
C ILE A 162 10.30 14.36 -9.07
N LEU A 163 11.18 13.37 -8.89
CA LEU A 163 11.94 13.24 -7.65
C LEU A 163 12.87 14.46 -7.41
N ASP A 164 13.60 14.89 -8.42
CA ASP A 164 14.51 16.03 -8.33
C ASP A 164 13.78 17.32 -7.97
N GLU A 165 12.59 17.57 -8.57
CA GLU A 165 11.71 18.68 -8.19
C GLU A 165 11.30 18.63 -6.70
N LEU A 166 11.04 17.43 -6.16
CA LEU A 166 10.59 17.26 -4.77
C LEU A 166 11.74 17.27 -3.74
N THR A 167 12.98 17.13 -4.19
CA THR A 167 14.19 17.12 -3.35
C THR A 167 15.00 18.41 -3.44
N SER A 168 14.64 19.33 -4.35
CA SER A 168 15.20 20.70 -4.48
C SER A 168 14.64 21.61 -3.41
#